data_363f47fb51fd86b3b70597c4e3e042b0
#
_entry.id   363f47fb51fd86b3b70597c4e3e042b0
#
_cell.length_a   1.000
_cell.length_b   1.000
_cell.length_c   1.000
_cell.angle_alpha   90.00
_cell.angle_beta   90.00
_cell.angle_gamma   90.00
#
_symmetry.space_group_name_H-M   'P 1'
#
loop_
_entity.id
_entity.type
_entity.pdbx_description
1 polymer ?
#
loop_
_entity_poly.entity_id
_entity_poly.type
_entity_poly.pdbx_seq_one_letter_code
_entity_poly.pdbx_strand_id
1 'polypeptide(L)'
;QHQQYWLDTLVNAVPDWIGVKDERGRWIIANHYAIELFGLENIDYRGKTDRELAQVARHCSEILKLSGESDETAWQAKTLTHYTETINRPNGDRNIFDIRKIPLFNPDGTPKGLVVVGHDITERAIAQEKLRQSERKSRDKAHQLETTLSELQQAQAQLIQSEKMSSLGQLVGGVAHEINNPINFIYANISHAKDYIEDLMGLVQLYQNHYPKPNPEIETEIEDIELEFLREDLPKLLSSMEAGTDRIREIVTSLRTFCRSEEAEIKAIDLHESIDSTLFILQGRLKAQSDRPEIQIVRDYGEVSEVECFPAQINQVFLNLLSNAVDAIDLENWSQRSQSPTICVRTKAISGDRVRISIIDNGSGIDEPTQAQLFDPFFTTKPVGKGTGLGLTTSHQIVVEQHRGDLRYVSTSGEGSEFIVEIPLQQPHSDPKLGLDRSNCQDTQPSEAAYEPDSRA
;
A
#
# COMPACT_ATOMS: atom_id res chain seq x y z
N GLN A 1 -25.57 67.76 36.33
CA GLN A 1 -25.47 67.99 34.86
C GLN A 1 -24.13 67.48 34.29
N HIS A 2 -22.98 67.74 34.96
CA HIS A 2 -21.64 67.35 34.42
C HIS A 2 -21.42 65.81 34.40
N GLN A 3 -21.87 65.02 35.39
CA GLN A 3 -21.77 63.59 35.42
C GLN A 3 -22.64 62.91 34.34
N GLN A 4 -23.79 63.43 34.05
CA GLN A 4 -24.71 62.94 33.05
C GLN A 4 -24.16 63.09 31.63
N TYR A 5 -23.56 64.27 31.36
CA TYR A 5 -22.89 64.57 30.07
C TYR A 5 -21.74 63.60 29.78
N TRP A 6 -20.88 63.27 30.77
CA TRP A 6 -19.78 62.33 30.62
C TRP A 6 -20.28 60.90 30.40
N LEU A 7 -21.33 60.50 31.10
CA LEU A 7 -21.92 59.18 30.97
C LEU A 7 -22.50 58.97 29.56
N ASP A 8 -23.26 59.92 29.06
CA ASP A 8 -23.82 59.90 27.70
C ASP A 8 -22.70 59.89 26.64
N THR A 9 -21.66 60.66 26.85
CA THR A 9 -20.52 60.69 25.93
C THR A 9 -19.78 59.34 25.90
N LEU A 10 -19.50 58.70 27.03
CA LEU A 10 -18.82 57.45 27.14
C LEU A 10 -19.64 56.30 26.53
N VAL A 11 -20.93 56.24 26.82
CA VAL A 11 -21.82 55.19 26.32
C VAL A 11 -22.00 55.28 24.81
N ASN A 12 -22.02 56.52 24.24
CA ASN A 12 -22.12 56.69 22.80
C ASN A 12 -20.80 56.62 22.06
N ALA A 13 -19.65 56.69 22.74
CA ALA A 13 -18.34 56.51 22.11
C ALA A 13 -17.97 55.03 21.85
N VAL A 14 -18.67 54.10 22.47
CA VAL A 14 -18.42 52.68 22.31
C VAL A 14 -19.16 52.18 21.06
N PRO A 15 -18.48 51.50 20.11
CA PRO A 15 -19.12 50.97 18.91
C PRO A 15 -19.90 49.67 19.14
N ASP A 16 -20.29 49.41 20.37
CA ASP A 16 -21.10 48.27 20.77
C ASP A 16 -22.52 48.73 21.12
N TRP A 17 -23.47 47.85 20.95
CA TRP A 17 -24.80 48.05 21.46
C TRP A 17 -24.79 48.08 22.99
N ILE A 18 -25.24 49.15 23.59
CA ILE A 18 -25.41 49.29 25.03
C ILE A 18 -26.85 49.69 25.35
N GLY A 19 -27.52 48.89 26.18
CA GLY A 19 -28.87 49.15 26.68
C GLY A 19 -28.93 48.95 28.20
N VAL A 20 -29.72 49.80 28.87
CA VAL A 20 -30.01 49.65 30.28
C VAL A 20 -31.52 49.62 30.48
N LYS A 21 -32.00 48.63 31.25
CA LYS A 21 -33.40 48.43 31.59
C LYS A 21 -33.60 48.54 33.11
N ASP A 22 -34.80 48.93 33.51
CA ASP A 22 -35.23 48.92 34.93
C ASP A 22 -35.57 47.48 35.43
N GLU A 23 -36.00 47.38 36.69
CA GLU A 23 -36.42 46.12 37.31
C GLU A 23 -37.65 45.49 36.64
N ARG A 24 -38.37 46.21 35.83
CA ARG A 24 -39.57 45.77 35.09
C ARG A 24 -39.25 45.52 33.61
N GLY A 25 -37.96 45.51 33.20
CA GLY A 25 -37.51 45.33 31.82
C GLY A 25 -37.83 46.50 30.88
N ARG A 26 -38.05 47.69 31.44
CA ARG A 26 -38.31 48.93 30.66
C ARG A 26 -36.99 49.63 30.35
N TRP A 27 -36.80 50.02 29.10
CA TRP A 27 -35.61 50.69 28.63
C TRP A 27 -35.43 52.05 29.29
N ILE A 28 -34.30 52.26 29.95
CA ILE A 28 -33.92 53.54 30.54
C ILE A 28 -32.94 54.27 29.64
N ILE A 29 -31.89 53.55 29.17
CA ILE A 29 -30.82 54.08 28.33
C ILE A 29 -30.61 53.16 27.16
N ALA A 30 -30.43 53.72 25.96
CA ALA A 30 -29.87 53.06 24.80
C ALA A 30 -28.86 54.02 24.17
N ASN A 31 -27.69 53.50 23.78
CA ASN A 31 -26.73 54.30 23.06
C ASN A 31 -27.11 54.46 21.59
N HIS A 32 -26.41 55.35 20.88
CA HIS A 32 -26.68 55.64 19.46
C HIS A 32 -26.68 54.41 18.61
N TYR A 33 -25.69 53.50 18.85
CA TYR A 33 -25.58 52.23 18.16
C TYR A 33 -26.78 51.31 18.38
N ALA A 34 -27.28 51.19 19.60
CA ALA A 34 -28.50 50.42 19.89
C ALA A 34 -29.74 51.01 19.22
N ILE A 35 -29.87 52.34 19.21
CA ILE A 35 -30.99 53.04 18.57
C ILE A 35 -31.02 52.78 17.07
N GLU A 36 -29.88 52.88 16.40
CA GLU A 36 -29.72 52.59 14.97
C GLU A 36 -29.95 51.08 14.67
N LEU A 37 -29.36 50.21 15.47
CA LEU A 37 -29.47 48.75 15.30
C LEU A 37 -30.94 48.29 15.34
N PHE A 38 -31.71 48.84 16.27
CA PHE A 38 -33.12 48.49 16.44
C PHE A 38 -34.10 49.38 15.66
N GLY A 39 -33.61 50.38 14.92
CA GLY A 39 -34.44 51.35 14.16
C GLY A 39 -35.36 52.13 15.05
N LEU A 40 -34.85 52.64 16.17
CA LEU A 40 -35.61 53.37 17.20
C LEU A 40 -35.42 54.87 17.11
N GLU A 41 -34.81 55.44 16.05
CA GLU A 41 -34.46 56.85 15.91
C GLU A 41 -35.66 57.81 16.07
N ASN A 42 -36.85 57.37 15.64
CA ASN A 42 -38.10 58.13 15.72
C ASN A 42 -39.10 57.58 16.73
N ILE A 43 -38.64 56.67 17.61
CA ILE A 43 -39.49 55.98 18.57
C ILE A 43 -39.05 56.39 19.98
N ASP A 44 -40.00 56.88 20.76
CA ASP A 44 -39.73 57.07 22.19
C ASP A 44 -39.67 55.70 22.85
N TYR A 45 -38.44 55.20 23.07
CA TYR A 45 -38.16 53.86 23.63
C TYR A 45 -38.17 53.86 25.16
N ARG A 46 -37.98 55.02 25.79
CA ARG A 46 -37.86 55.13 27.25
C ARG A 46 -39.15 54.70 27.94
N GLY A 47 -38.99 53.89 28.98
CA GLY A 47 -40.13 53.36 29.74
C GLY A 47 -40.93 52.26 29.02
N LYS A 48 -40.54 51.83 27.82
CA LYS A 48 -41.15 50.72 27.11
C LYS A 48 -40.36 49.42 27.30
N THR A 49 -41.04 48.32 27.36
CA THR A 49 -40.47 47.00 27.40
C THR A 49 -40.07 46.50 25.98
N ASP A 50 -39.21 45.48 25.88
CA ASP A 50 -38.90 44.86 24.59
C ASP A 50 -40.13 44.40 23.84
N ARG A 51 -41.16 43.91 24.54
CA ARG A 51 -42.43 43.44 23.95
C ARG A 51 -43.21 44.59 23.36
N GLU A 52 -43.23 45.77 23.99
CA GLU A 52 -43.89 46.95 23.49
C GLU A 52 -43.13 47.53 22.30
N LEU A 53 -41.77 47.55 22.34
CA LEU A 53 -40.91 47.95 21.22
C LEU A 53 -41.01 47.04 20.03
N ALA A 54 -41.14 45.70 20.24
CA ALA A 54 -41.33 44.73 19.20
C ALA A 54 -42.58 44.96 18.33
N GLN A 55 -43.58 45.66 18.83
CA GLN A 55 -44.77 46.00 18.09
C GLN A 55 -44.55 47.16 17.11
N VAL A 56 -43.58 48.02 17.42
CA VAL A 56 -43.29 49.26 16.66
C VAL A 56 -42.05 49.04 15.74
N ALA A 57 -41.01 48.40 16.24
CA ALA A 57 -39.78 48.07 15.49
C ALA A 57 -39.92 46.71 14.77
N ARG A 58 -40.70 46.68 13.68
CA ARG A 58 -41.08 45.44 12.99
C ARG A 58 -39.93 44.56 12.52
N HIS A 59 -38.84 45.16 12.05
CA HIS A 59 -37.64 44.42 11.54
C HIS A 59 -36.86 43.70 12.66
N CYS A 60 -36.94 44.19 13.92
CA CYS A 60 -36.31 43.58 15.09
C CYS A 60 -37.32 42.94 16.06
N SER A 61 -38.57 42.78 15.64
CA SER A 61 -39.66 42.28 16.48
C SER A 61 -39.38 40.92 17.12
N GLU A 62 -38.75 40.02 16.35
CA GLU A 62 -38.45 38.68 16.82
C GLU A 62 -37.34 38.71 17.88
N ILE A 63 -36.31 39.50 17.64
CA ILE A 63 -35.16 39.63 18.55
C ILE A 63 -35.56 40.31 19.84
N LEU A 64 -36.35 41.39 19.75
CA LEU A 64 -36.87 42.06 20.96
C LEU A 64 -37.77 41.14 21.80
N LYS A 65 -38.52 40.20 21.18
CA LYS A 65 -39.30 39.21 21.91
C LYS A 65 -38.37 38.18 22.61
N LEU A 66 -37.37 37.67 21.90
CA LEU A 66 -36.37 36.74 22.47
C LEU A 66 -35.52 37.41 23.56
N SER A 67 -35.24 38.72 23.41
CA SER A 67 -34.52 39.47 24.44
C SER A 67 -35.22 39.47 25.80
N GLY A 68 -36.57 39.53 25.83
CA GLY A 68 -37.32 39.41 27.06
C GLY A 68 -37.15 38.06 27.78
N GLU A 69 -37.08 36.95 27.04
CA GLU A 69 -36.87 35.60 27.61
C GLU A 69 -35.43 35.48 28.18
N SER A 70 -34.46 36.03 27.47
CA SER A 70 -33.05 35.98 27.91
C SER A 70 -32.77 36.98 29.06
N ASP A 71 -33.56 38.06 29.21
CA ASP A 71 -33.54 38.94 30.38
C ASP A 71 -33.97 38.17 31.66
N GLU A 72 -35.03 37.37 31.55
CA GLU A 72 -35.49 36.54 32.67
C GLU A 72 -34.41 35.55 33.08
N THR A 73 -33.73 34.94 32.13
CA THR A 73 -32.62 34.02 32.36
C THR A 73 -31.48 34.74 33.13
N ALA A 74 -31.16 35.99 32.75
CA ALA A 74 -30.13 36.76 33.45
C ALA A 74 -30.54 37.13 34.90
N TRP A 75 -31.81 37.45 35.13
CA TRP A 75 -32.34 37.68 36.47
C TRP A 75 -32.26 36.45 37.38
N GLN A 76 -32.63 35.30 36.85
CA GLN A 76 -32.58 34.00 37.59
C GLN A 76 -31.14 33.59 37.90
N ALA A 77 -30.21 33.78 36.97
CA ALA A 77 -28.80 33.45 37.14
C ALA A 77 -28.12 34.36 38.20
N LYS A 78 -28.64 35.57 38.43
CA LYS A 78 -28.04 36.58 39.33
C LYS A 78 -26.58 36.94 39.02
N THR A 79 -26.12 36.62 37.83
CA THR A 79 -24.75 36.83 37.37
C THR A 79 -24.76 37.21 35.86
N LEU A 80 -23.62 37.59 35.35
CA LEU A 80 -23.44 37.83 33.91
C LEU A 80 -23.86 36.61 33.10
N THR A 81 -24.77 36.79 32.18
CA THR A 81 -25.10 35.79 31.13
C THR A 81 -24.51 36.22 29.79
N HIS A 82 -24.16 35.23 28.99
CA HIS A 82 -23.46 35.44 27.72
C HIS A 82 -24.01 34.45 26.68
N TYR A 83 -24.31 34.97 25.48
CA TYR A 83 -24.75 34.17 24.35
C TYR A 83 -24.51 34.92 23.03
N THR A 84 -24.52 34.15 21.92
CA THR A 84 -24.33 34.70 20.57
C THR A 84 -25.67 34.71 19.84
N GLU A 85 -26.01 35.79 19.21
CA GLU A 85 -27.26 35.94 18.47
C GLU A 85 -27.02 36.62 17.13
N THR A 86 -27.81 36.24 16.12
CA THR A 86 -27.79 36.87 14.80
C THR A 86 -28.92 37.89 14.69
N ILE A 87 -28.57 39.15 14.47
CA ILE A 87 -29.51 40.25 14.35
C ILE A 87 -29.59 40.75 12.90
N ASN A 88 -30.82 40.81 12.37
CA ASN A 88 -31.07 41.41 11.06
C ASN A 88 -31.22 42.90 11.21
N ARG A 89 -30.37 43.69 10.51
CA ARG A 89 -30.49 45.16 10.48
C ARG A 89 -31.63 45.62 9.59
N PRO A 90 -32.08 46.90 9.74
CA PRO A 90 -33.10 47.50 8.88
C PRO A 90 -32.76 47.51 7.39
N ASN A 91 -31.47 47.53 7.06
CA ASN A 91 -30.94 47.50 5.69
C ASN A 91 -30.88 46.07 5.09
N GLY A 92 -31.26 45.05 5.85
CA GLY A 92 -31.22 43.63 5.43
C GLY A 92 -29.93 42.88 5.74
N ASP A 93 -28.91 43.56 6.28
CA ASP A 93 -27.66 42.93 6.68
C ASP A 93 -27.86 42.06 7.92
N ARG A 94 -27.12 40.97 7.98
CA ARG A 94 -27.07 40.06 9.12
C ARG A 94 -25.78 40.27 9.89
N ASN A 95 -25.91 40.69 11.15
CA ASN A 95 -24.78 40.82 12.06
C ASN A 95 -24.87 39.83 13.19
N ILE A 96 -23.72 39.32 13.59
CA ILE A 96 -23.58 38.36 14.70
C ILE A 96 -23.07 39.12 15.91
N PHE A 97 -23.85 39.07 16.98
CA PHE A 97 -23.51 39.75 18.22
C PHE A 97 -23.14 38.78 19.33
N ASP A 98 -22.11 39.11 20.07
CA ASP A 98 -21.80 38.54 21.36
C ASP A 98 -22.53 39.40 22.42
N ILE A 99 -23.61 38.87 23.00
CA ILE A 99 -24.49 39.59 23.89
C ILE A 99 -24.19 39.17 25.34
N ARG A 100 -23.99 40.19 26.17
CA ARG A 100 -23.77 40.05 27.60
C ARG A 100 -24.82 40.81 28.36
N LYS A 101 -25.48 40.11 29.31
CA LYS A 101 -26.48 40.69 30.20
C LYS A 101 -26.02 40.64 31.64
N ILE A 102 -26.03 41.82 32.27
CA ILE A 102 -25.51 41.98 33.65
C ILE A 102 -26.66 42.49 34.52
N PRO A 103 -27.28 41.64 35.34
CA PRO A 103 -28.31 42.06 36.28
C PRO A 103 -27.69 42.80 37.43
N LEU A 104 -28.32 43.94 37.81
CA LEU A 104 -27.95 44.78 38.92
C LEU A 104 -28.97 44.59 40.05
N PHE A 105 -28.50 44.50 41.30
CA PHE A 105 -29.35 44.31 42.45
C PHE A 105 -29.12 45.39 43.51
N ASN A 106 -30.12 45.69 44.27
CA ASN A 106 -30.04 46.54 45.44
C ASN A 106 -29.33 45.79 46.59
N PRO A 107 -28.87 46.48 47.67
CA PRO A 107 -28.25 45.81 48.80
C PRO A 107 -29.16 44.80 49.52
N ASP A 108 -30.49 44.92 49.39
CA ASP A 108 -31.50 44.01 49.91
C ASP A 108 -31.78 42.80 49.01
N GLY A 109 -31.04 42.66 47.86
CA GLY A 109 -31.19 41.59 46.90
C GLY A 109 -32.36 41.74 45.92
N THR A 110 -33.06 42.87 45.97
CA THR A 110 -34.12 43.14 44.97
C THR A 110 -33.54 43.61 43.65
N PRO A 111 -34.14 43.25 42.46
CA PRO A 111 -33.70 43.74 41.16
C PRO A 111 -33.66 45.25 41.11
N LYS A 112 -32.60 45.81 40.53
CA LYS A 112 -32.42 47.27 40.32
C LYS A 112 -32.44 47.64 38.84
N GLY A 113 -31.86 46.80 37.99
CA GLY A 113 -31.76 47.07 36.58
C GLY A 113 -30.95 46.02 35.86
N LEU A 114 -30.98 46.02 34.51
CA LEU A 114 -30.26 45.11 33.65
C LEU A 114 -29.43 45.92 32.65
N VAL A 115 -28.14 45.67 32.60
CA VAL A 115 -27.25 46.20 31.57
C VAL A 115 -27.08 45.16 30.48
N VAL A 116 -27.31 45.56 29.24
CA VAL A 116 -27.13 44.72 28.04
C VAL A 116 -26.04 45.31 27.18
N VAL A 117 -25.07 44.53 26.82
CA VAL A 117 -23.97 44.90 25.90
C VAL A 117 -23.92 43.87 24.80
N GLY A 118 -23.99 44.34 23.54
CA GLY A 118 -23.88 43.51 22.38
C GLY A 118 -22.69 43.95 21.51
N HIS A 119 -21.69 43.10 21.43
CA HIS A 119 -20.50 43.33 20.63
C HIS A 119 -20.68 42.68 19.24
N ASP A 120 -20.49 43.47 18.18
CA ASP A 120 -20.55 42.94 16.81
C ASP A 120 -19.30 42.11 16.48
N ILE A 121 -19.49 40.83 16.33
CA ILE A 121 -18.41 39.86 16.01
C ILE A 121 -18.51 39.32 14.59
N THR A 122 -19.29 39.95 13.71
CA THR A 122 -19.62 39.45 12.37
C THR A 122 -18.37 39.20 11.54
N GLU A 123 -17.49 40.17 11.41
CA GLU A 123 -16.24 40.02 10.64
C GLU A 123 -15.37 38.89 11.18
N ARG A 124 -15.25 38.84 12.51
CA ARG A 124 -14.47 37.80 13.21
C ARG A 124 -15.05 36.42 12.97
N ALA A 125 -16.36 36.26 13.07
CA ALA A 125 -17.05 34.99 12.87
C ALA A 125 -16.91 34.50 11.42
N ILE A 126 -17.08 35.41 10.43
CA ILE A 126 -16.89 35.09 9.01
C ILE A 126 -15.44 34.72 8.70
N ALA A 127 -14.46 35.45 9.23
CA ALA A 127 -13.06 35.17 9.03
C ALA A 127 -12.67 33.78 9.64
N GLN A 128 -13.17 33.51 10.83
CA GLN A 128 -12.92 32.22 11.51
C GLN A 128 -13.52 31.05 10.75
N GLU A 129 -14.73 31.20 10.21
CA GLU A 129 -15.35 30.14 9.40
C GLU A 129 -14.61 29.90 8.07
N LYS A 130 -14.19 30.98 7.40
CA LYS A 130 -13.35 30.88 6.18
C LYS A 130 -12.02 30.18 6.46
N LEU A 131 -11.37 30.50 7.60
CA LEU A 131 -10.13 29.85 7.99
C LEU A 131 -10.36 28.34 8.22
N ARG A 132 -11.41 27.98 8.96
CA ARG A 132 -11.78 26.59 9.21
C ARG A 132 -12.03 25.80 7.93
N GLN A 133 -12.73 26.41 6.98
CA GLN A 133 -12.99 25.77 5.67
C GLN A 133 -11.70 25.60 4.86
N SER A 134 -10.81 26.59 4.91
CA SER A 134 -9.51 26.52 4.23
C SER A 134 -8.62 25.43 4.84
N GLU A 135 -8.57 25.33 6.17
CA GLU A 135 -7.81 24.27 6.87
C GLU A 135 -8.33 22.87 6.55
N ARG A 136 -9.67 22.67 6.52
CA ARG A 136 -10.27 21.39 6.10
C ARG A 136 -9.86 21.03 4.67
N LYS A 137 -10.05 21.95 3.73
CA LYS A 137 -9.67 21.72 2.33
C LYS A 137 -8.17 21.40 2.16
N SER A 138 -7.32 22.07 2.93
CA SER A 138 -5.88 21.82 2.90
C SER A 138 -5.54 20.43 3.44
N ARG A 139 -6.18 20.00 4.54
CA ARG A 139 -6.01 18.66 5.12
C ARG A 139 -6.49 17.56 4.16
N ASP A 140 -7.66 17.75 3.55
CA ASP A 140 -8.21 16.77 2.60
C ASP A 140 -7.30 16.63 1.37
N LYS A 141 -6.77 17.76 0.84
CA LYS A 141 -5.80 17.74 -0.26
C LYS A 141 -4.48 17.06 0.13
N ALA A 142 -3.97 17.30 1.33
CA ALA A 142 -2.75 16.67 1.82
C ALA A 142 -2.92 15.14 1.88
N HIS A 143 -4.02 14.68 2.45
CA HIS A 143 -4.33 13.24 2.53
C HIS A 143 -4.47 12.61 1.13
N GLN A 144 -5.18 13.26 0.22
CA GLN A 144 -5.32 12.80 -1.16
C GLN A 144 -3.95 12.71 -1.88
N LEU A 145 -3.09 13.72 -1.66
CA LEU A 145 -1.76 13.75 -2.26
C LEU A 145 -0.86 12.63 -1.73
N GLU A 146 -0.91 12.35 -0.42
CA GLU A 146 -0.17 11.24 0.20
C GLU A 146 -0.60 9.89 -0.38
N THR A 147 -1.91 9.65 -0.53
CA THR A 147 -2.44 8.43 -1.13
C THR A 147 -1.98 8.28 -2.58
N THR A 148 -2.14 9.34 -3.40
CA THR A 148 -1.72 9.30 -4.81
C THR A 148 -0.22 9.10 -4.97
N LEU A 149 0.58 9.68 -4.07
CA LEU A 149 2.05 9.53 -4.09
C LEU A 149 2.45 8.10 -3.77
N SER A 150 1.79 7.47 -2.79
CA SER A 150 1.99 6.06 -2.46
C SER A 150 1.63 5.12 -3.62
N GLU A 151 0.48 5.35 -4.26
CA GLU A 151 0.03 4.58 -5.44
C GLU A 151 1.01 4.74 -6.61
N LEU A 152 1.49 5.95 -6.87
CA LEU A 152 2.46 6.23 -7.94
C LEU A 152 3.80 5.52 -7.68
N GLN A 153 4.30 5.56 -6.45
CA GLN A 153 5.54 4.88 -6.07
C GLN A 153 5.40 3.36 -6.24
N GLN A 154 4.27 2.79 -5.85
CA GLN A 154 3.99 1.37 -6.03
C GLN A 154 3.96 0.98 -7.52
N ALA A 155 3.24 1.74 -8.35
CA ALA A 155 3.19 1.50 -9.79
C ALA A 155 4.56 1.63 -10.45
N GLN A 156 5.35 2.63 -10.07
CA GLN A 156 6.71 2.83 -10.59
C GLN A 156 7.63 1.65 -10.24
N ALA A 157 7.56 1.16 -9.01
CA ALA A 157 8.38 0.04 -8.58
C ALA A 157 7.98 -1.27 -9.29
N GLN A 158 6.69 -1.50 -9.52
CA GLN A 158 6.20 -2.63 -10.32
C GLN A 158 6.69 -2.55 -11.76
N LEU A 159 6.64 -1.37 -12.39
CA LEU A 159 7.15 -1.17 -13.75
C LEU A 159 8.64 -1.47 -13.84
N ILE A 160 9.47 -0.95 -12.91
CA ILE A 160 10.91 -1.22 -12.88
C ILE A 160 11.18 -2.72 -12.72
N GLN A 161 10.42 -3.41 -11.88
CA GLN A 161 10.58 -4.85 -11.68
C GLN A 161 10.16 -5.65 -12.92
N SER A 162 9.06 -5.28 -13.55
CA SER A 162 8.58 -5.88 -14.80
C SER A 162 9.58 -5.66 -15.95
N GLU A 163 10.10 -4.44 -16.10
CA GLU A 163 11.11 -4.11 -17.12
C GLU A 163 12.40 -4.90 -16.93
N LYS A 164 12.89 -5.03 -15.68
CA LYS A 164 14.05 -5.87 -15.36
C LYS A 164 13.81 -7.32 -15.73
N MET A 165 12.61 -7.84 -15.47
CA MET A 165 12.26 -9.22 -15.73
C MET A 165 12.14 -9.48 -17.24
N SER A 166 11.49 -8.58 -17.98
CA SER A 166 11.38 -8.62 -19.44
C SER A 166 12.75 -8.52 -20.12
N SER A 167 13.57 -7.56 -19.72
CA SER A 167 14.94 -7.41 -20.24
C SER A 167 15.80 -8.67 -19.97
N LEU A 168 15.66 -9.27 -18.77
CA LEU A 168 16.33 -10.52 -18.44
C LEU A 168 15.82 -11.66 -19.34
N GLY A 169 14.50 -11.72 -19.58
CA GLY A 169 13.87 -12.71 -20.45
C GLY A 169 14.40 -12.67 -21.87
N GLN A 170 14.40 -11.48 -22.48
CA GLN A 170 14.92 -11.29 -23.85
C GLN A 170 16.42 -11.66 -23.95
N LEU A 171 17.23 -11.17 -23.03
CA LEU A 171 18.66 -11.48 -23.01
C LEU A 171 18.91 -12.99 -22.83
N VAL A 172 18.22 -13.62 -21.88
CA VAL A 172 18.38 -15.06 -21.62
C VAL A 172 17.87 -15.90 -22.79
N GLY A 173 16.75 -15.52 -23.43
CA GLY A 173 16.22 -16.24 -24.59
C GLY A 173 17.22 -16.31 -25.76
N GLY A 174 17.84 -15.18 -26.11
CA GLY A 174 18.87 -15.09 -27.15
C GLY A 174 20.17 -15.79 -26.75
N VAL A 175 20.68 -15.46 -25.59
CA VAL A 175 21.95 -16.04 -25.06
C VAL A 175 21.83 -17.54 -24.82
N ALA A 176 20.68 -18.05 -24.37
CA ALA A 176 20.47 -19.50 -24.17
C ALA A 176 20.63 -20.26 -25.49
N HIS A 177 20.15 -19.72 -26.60
CA HIS A 177 20.29 -20.36 -27.90
C HIS A 177 21.76 -20.35 -28.37
N GLU A 178 22.46 -19.23 -28.15
CA GLU A 178 23.88 -19.09 -28.50
C GLU A 178 24.79 -19.94 -27.62
N ILE A 179 24.46 -20.19 -26.34
CA ILE A 179 25.20 -21.05 -25.45
C ILE A 179 24.91 -22.53 -25.74
N ASN A 180 23.65 -22.89 -26.03
CA ASN A 180 23.30 -24.29 -26.34
C ASN A 180 24.04 -24.83 -27.59
N ASN A 181 24.30 -23.97 -28.58
CA ASN A 181 25.00 -24.39 -29.78
C ASN A 181 26.39 -24.96 -29.52
N PRO A 182 27.38 -24.23 -28.92
CA PRO A 182 28.69 -24.80 -28.60
C PRO A 182 28.63 -25.96 -27.61
N ILE A 183 27.70 -25.94 -26.65
CA ILE A 183 27.52 -27.03 -25.70
C ILE A 183 27.12 -28.33 -26.39
N ASN A 184 26.17 -28.28 -27.31
CA ASN A 184 25.77 -29.45 -28.07
C ASN A 184 26.94 -30.03 -28.91
N PHE A 185 27.81 -29.17 -29.45
CA PHE A 185 29.03 -29.62 -30.13
C PHE A 185 30.02 -30.26 -29.18
N ILE A 186 30.24 -29.68 -27.98
CA ILE A 186 31.13 -30.24 -26.97
C ILE A 186 30.60 -31.60 -26.51
N TYR A 187 29.31 -31.72 -26.20
CA TYR A 187 28.68 -32.97 -25.77
C TYR A 187 28.82 -34.07 -26.82
N ALA A 188 28.52 -33.79 -28.07
CA ALA A 188 28.67 -34.74 -29.16
C ALA A 188 30.12 -35.20 -29.33
N ASN A 189 31.09 -34.29 -29.24
CA ASN A 189 32.51 -34.59 -29.35
C ASN A 189 33.03 -35.42 -28.17
N ILE A 190 32.55 -35.19 -26.94
CA ILE A 190 32.90 -35.98 -25.77
C ILE A 190 32.41 -37.44 -25.96
N SER A 191 31.19 -37.64 -26.44
CA SER A 191 30.64 -38.95 -26.71
C SER A 191 31.50 -39.71 -27.74
N HIS A 192 31.85 -39.07 -28.86
CA HIS A 192 32.72 -39.70 -29.87
C HIS A 192 34.14 -39.99 -29.31
N ALA A 193 34.70 -39.03 -28.52
CA ALA A 193 35.99 -39.25 -27.91
C ALA A 193 36.00 -40.44 -26.95
N LYS A 194 34.91 -40.63 -26.21
CA LYS A 194 34.73 -41.80 -25.34
C LYS A 194 34.74 -43.13 -26.12
N ASP A 195 33.96 -43.20 -27.19
CA ASP A 195 33.91 -44.38 -28.06
C ASP A 195 35.30 -44.67 -28.65
N TYR A 196 36.02 -43.66 -29.15
CA TYR A 196 37.39 -43.85 -29.69
C TYR A 196 38.39 -44.30 -28.65
N ILE A 197 38.30 -43.78 -27.44
CA ILE A 197 39.19 -44.14 -26.33
C ILE A 197 38.87 -45.58 -25.88
N GLU A 198 37.61 -45.98 -25.80
CA GLU A 198 37.20 -47.37 -25.48
C GLU A 198 37.73 -48.34 -26.53
N ASP A 199 37.64 -48.03 -27.83
CA ASP A 199 38.16 -48.85 -28.91
C ASP A 199 39.70 -48.95 -28.84
N LEU A 200 40.40 -47.85 -28.63
CA LEU A 200 41.87 -47.85 -28.52
C LEU A 200 42.33 -48.63 -27.28
N MET A 201 41.68 -48.45 -26.13
CA MET A 201 42.00 -49.18 -24.91
C MET A 201 41.72 -50.69 -25.07
N GLY A 202 40.62 -51.02 -25.79
CA GLY A 202 40.35 -52.41 -26.16
C GLY A 202 41.43 -53.05 -27.01
N LEU A 203 41.94 -52.30 -28.01
CA LEU A 203 43.03 -52.74 -28.86
C LEU A 203 44.33 -52.94 -28.08
N VAL A 204 44.69 -51.98 -27.19
CA VAL A 204 45.86 -52.10 -26.32
C VAL A 204 45.74 -53.32 -25.39
N GLN A 205 44.56 -53.54 -24.81
CA GLN A 205 44.35 -54.71 -23.97
C GLN A 205 44.50 -56.06 -24.75
N LEU A 206 43.97 -56.13 -25.98
CA LEU A 206 44.16 -57.27 -26.86
C LEU A 206 45.65 -57.50 -27.19
N TYR A 207 46.37 -56.40 -27.46
CA TYR A 207 47.77 -56.49 -27.73
C TYR A 207 48.55 -57.02 -26.50
N GLN A 208 48.31 -56.51 -25.32
CA GLN A 208 48.93 -56.97 -24.05
C GLN A 208 48.61 -58.43 -23.79
N ASN A 209 47.42 -58.90 -24.06
CA ASN A 209 47.01 -60.29 -23.85
C ASN A 209 47.75 -61.24 -24.82
N HIS A 210 48.00 -60.86 -26.07
CA HIS A 210 48.66 -61.70 -27.08
C HIS A 210 50.19 -61.55 -27.03
N TYR A 211 50.74 -60.42 -26.52
CA TYR A 211 52.16 -60.18 -26.40
C TYR A 211 52.55 -59.83 -24.95
N PRO A 212 52.53 -60.82 -24.04
CA PRO A 212 52.76 -60.58 -22.61
C PRO A 212 54.22 -60.24 -22.25
N LYS A 213 55.15 -60.36 -23.22
CA LYS A 213 56.55 -59.90 -23.12
C LYS A 213 56.87 -59.02 -24.32
N PRO A 214 56.62 -57.73 -24.23
CA PRO A 214 56.89 -56.81 -25.31
C PRO A 214 58.39 -56.58 -25.48
N ASN A 215 58.83 -55.96 -26.59
CA ASN A 215 60.17 -55.49 -26.81
C ASN A 215 60.51 -54.43 -25.73
N PRO A 216 61.77 -54.35 -25.23
CA PRO A 216 62.22 -53.37 -24.23
C PRO A 216 61.88 -51.91 -24.54
N GLU A 217 61.87 -51.50 -25.80
CA GLU A 217 61.41 -50.17 -26.22
C GLU A 217 59.93 -49.93 -25.90
N ILE A 218 59.06 -50.93 -26.08
CA ILE A 218 57.65 -50.84 -25.80
C ILE A 218 57.43 -50.90 -24.28
N GLU A 219 58.18 -51.68 -23.55
CA GLU A 219 58.11 -51.79 -22.08
C GLU A 219 58.49 -50.45 -21.42
N THR A 220 59.58 -49.78 -21.90
CA THR A 220 59.95 -48.45 -21.45
C THR A 220 58.86 -47.41 -21.74
N GLU A 221 58.27 -47.42 -22.94
CA GLU A 221 57.22 -46.47 -23.33
C GLU A 221 55.94 -46.66 -22.48
N ILE A 222 55.55 -47.95 -22.19
CA ILE A 222 54.42 -48.26 -21.30
C ILE A 222 54.65 -47.71 -19.89
N GLU A 223 55.86 -47.80 -19.35
CA GLU A 223 56.24 -47.26 -18.08
C GLU A 223 56.24 -45.73 -18.10
N ASP A 224 56.87 -45.12 -19.13
CA ASP A 224 56.98 -43.64 -19.27
C ASP A 224 55.63 -42.93 -19.38
N ILE A 225 54.65 -43.54 -20.09
CA ILE A 225 53.31 -42.98 -20.23
C ILE A 225 52.38 -43.33 -19.05
N GLU A 226 52.85 -44.18 -18.09
CA GLU A 226 52.02 -44.67 -16.99
C GLU A 226 50.69 -45.28 -17.52
N LEU A 227 50.77 -46.21 -18.48
CA LEU A 227 49.61 -46.71 -19.22
C LEU A 227 48.48 -47.21 -18.33
N GLU A 228 48.76 -47.82 -17.19
CA GLU A 228 47.76 -48.30 -16.24
C GLU A 228 47.01 -47.11 -15.58
N PHE A 229 47.73 -46.05 -15.27
CA PHE A 229 47.11 -44.82 -14.75
C PHE A 229 46.26 -44.17 -15.83
N LEU A 230 46.74 -44.03 -17.08
CA LEU A 230 45.96 -43.46 -18.17
C LEU A 230 44.67 -44.26 -18.42
N ARG A 231 44.73 -45.60 -18.33
CA ARG A 231 43.58 -46.47 -18.50
C ARG A 231 42.45 -46.24 -17.47
N GLU A 232 42.83 -45.90 -16.23
CA GLU A 232 41.90 -45.59 -15.17
C GLU A 232 41.40 -44.13 -15.18
N ASP A 233 42.28 -43.21 -15.58
CA ASP A 233 42.01 -41.78 -15.45
C ASP A 233 41.26 -41.19 -16.64
N LEU A 234 41.56 -41.63 -17.89
CA LEU A 234 40.91 -41.12 -19.11
C LEU A 234 39.35 -41.27 -19.06
N PRO A 235 38.78 -42.39 -18.65
CA PRO A 235 37.30 -42.53 -18.51
C PRO A 235 36.74 -41.55 -17.46
N LYS A 236 37.48 -41.30 -16.36
CA LYS A 236 37.08 -40.38 -15.30
C LYS A 236 37.09 -38.91 -15.79
N LEU A 237 38.10 -38.55 -16.58
CA LEU A 237 38.19 -37.23 -17.20
C LEU A 237 37.02 -36.99 -18.16
N LEU A 238 36.73 -37.95 -19.03
CA LEU A 238 35.60 -37.82 -19.98
C LEU A 238 34.26 -37.75 -19.25
N SER A 239 34.07 -38.57 -18.21
CA SER A 239 32.84 -38.51 -17.39
C SER A 239 32.68 -37.19 -16.65
N SER A 240 33.80 -36.60 -16.20
CA SER A 240 33.80 -35.27 -15.56
C SER A 240 33.44 -34.16 -16.55
N MET A 241 33.96 -34.27 -17.81
CA MET A 241 33.62 -33.32 -18.88
C MET A 241 32.14 -33.44 -19.31
N GLU A 242 31.62 -34.65 -19.41
CA GLU A 242 30.22 -34.95 -19.72
C GLU A 242 29.31 -34.33 -18.64
N ALA A 243 29.56 -34.62 -17.35
CA ALA A 243 28.82 -34.04 -16.22
C ALA A 243 28.89 -32.50 -16.19
N GLY A 244 30.03 -31.92 -16.53
CA GLY A 244 30.17 -30.46 -16.68
C GLY A 244 29.29 -29.89 -17.78
N THR A 245 29.23 -30.57 -18.91
CA THR A 245 28.42 -30.16 -20.06
C THR A 245 26.90 -30.28 -19.78
N ASP A 246 26.49 -31.38 -19.17
CA ASP A 246 25.09 -31.57 -18.75
C ASP A 246 24.67 -30.51 -17.73
N ARG A 247 25.51 -30.18 -16.80
CA ARG A 247 25.24 -29.10 -15.83
C ARG A 247 25.04 -27.74 -16.53
N ILE A 248 25.81 -27.41 -17.57
CA ILE A 248 25.62 -26.16 -18.30
C ILE A 248 24.28 -26.19 -19.05
N ARG A 249 23.88 -27.34 -19.63
CA ARG A 249 22.55 -27.51 -20.28
C ARG A 249 21.42 -27.32 -19.29
N GLU A 250 21.53 -27.89 -18.08
CA GLU A 250 20.55 -27.66 -17.02
C GLU A 250 20.44 -26.18 -16.64
N ILE A 251 21.57 -25.48 -16.50
CA ILE A 251 21.60 -24.03 -16.22
C ILE A 251 20.83 -23.25 -17.27
N VAL A 252 21.14 -23.50 -18.54
CA VAL A 252 20.52 -22.78 -19.66
C VAL A 252 19.04 -23.11 -19.77
N THR A 253 18.65 -24.35 -19.57
CA THR A 253 17.24 -24.79 -19.59
C THR A 253 16.46 -24.13 -18.45
N SER A 254 16.98 -24.16 -17.24
CA SER A 254 16.33 -23.54 -16.06
C SER A 254 16.18 -22.04 -16.21
N LEU A 255 17.21 -21.35 -16.72
CA LEU A 255 17.14 -19.93 -17.04
C LEU A 255 16.08 -19.63 -18.12
N ARG A 256 15.99 -20.47 -19.16
CA ARG A 256 15.00 -20.32 -20.22
C ARG A 256 13.58 -20.54 -19.70
N THR A 257 13.36 -21.58 -18.89
CA THR A 257 12.03 -21.87 -18.29
C THR A 257 11.61 -20.72 -17.39
N PHE A 258 12.53 -20.19 -16.57
CA PHE A 258 12.26 -19.05 -15.71
C PHE A 258 11.96 -17.76 -16.49
N CYS A 259 12.68 -17.50 -17.60
CA CYS A 259 12.58 -16.27 -18.39
C CYS A 259 11.55 -16.37 -19.54
N ARG A 260 10.85 -17.48 -19.71
CA ARG A 260 9.79 -17.65 -20.76
C ARG A 260 8.56 -16.73 -20.57
N SER A 261 8.77 -15.57 -20.02
CA SER A 261 7.75 -14.70 -19.45
C SER A 261 7.22 -13.61 -20.39
N GLU A 262 7.55 -13.62 -21.67
CA GLU A 262 7.10 -12.55 -22.60
C GLU A 262 5.63 -12.64 -23.04
N GLU A 263 4.96 -13.74 -22.77
CA GLU A 263 3.57 -13.91 -23.13
C GLU A 263 2.70 -13.69 -21.87
N ALA A 264 1.95 -12.60 -21.85
CA ALA A 264 0.90 -12.33 -20.86
C ALA A 264 -0.30 -13.27 -21.06
N GLU A 265 -0.04 -14.53 -21.42
CA GLU A 265 -1.04 -15.56 -21.70
C GLU A 265 -1.05 -16.61 -20.61
N ILE A 266 -2.25 -17.06 -20.25
CA ILE A 266 -2.46 -18.20 -19.37
C ILE A 266 -2.02 -19.46 -20.11
N LYS A 267 -1.17 -20.26 -19.47
CA LYS A 267 -0.68 -21.55 -20.01
C LYS A 267 -0.77 -22.63 -18.93
N ALA A 268 -1.03 -23.84 -19.36
CA ALA A 268 -0.89 -25.03 -18.50
C ALA A 268 0.60 -25.34 -18.35
N ILE A 269 1.10 -25.37 -17.11
CA ILE A 269 2.50 -25.62 -16.78
C ILE A 269 2.63 -26.67 -15.68
N ASP A 270 3.76 -27.37 -15.68
CA ASP A 270 4.19 -28.14 -14.52
C ASP A 270 4.80 -27.20 -13.45
N LEU A 271 4.12 -27.12 -12.30
CA LEU A 271 4.58 -26.30 -11.18
C LEU A 271 5.89 -26.80 -10.58
N HIS A 272 6.15 -28.11 -10.60
CA HIS A 272 7.37 -28.68 -10.06
C HIS A 272 8.59 -28.24 -10.89
N GLU A 273 8.48 -28.24 -12.23
CA GLU A 273 9.52 -27.73 -13.11
C GLU A 273 9.80 -26.23 -12.84
N SER A 274 8.75 -25.43 -12.61
CA SER A 274 8.86 -24.01 -12.28
C SER A 274 9.53 -23.77 -10.93
N ILE A 275 9.18 -24.55 -9.92
CA ILE A 275 9.79 -24.49 -8.58
C ILE A 275 11.27 -24.90 -8.66
N ASP A 276 11.57 -26.02 -9.32
CA ASP A 276 12.95 -26.51 -9.45
C ASP A 276 13.84 -25.55 -10.24
N SER A 277 13.31 -24.92 -11.30
CA SER A 277 14.00 -23.86 -12.03
C SER A 277 14.32 -22.64 -11.13
N THR A 278 13.39 -22.26 -10.24
CA THR A 278 13.61 -21.19 -9.27
C THR A 278 14.64 -21.54 -8.22
N LEU A 279 14.60 -22.76 -7.66
CA LEU A 279 15.59 -23.29 -6.73
C LEU A 279 16.98 -23.34 -7.35
N PHE A 280 17.05 -23.72 -8.62
CA PHE A 280 18.29 -23.75 -9.38
C PHE A 280 18.92 -22.33 -9.51
N ILE A 281 18.12 -21.30 -9.80
CA ILE A 281 18.58 -19.91 -9.85
C ILE A 281 19.16 -19.48 -8.48
N LEU A 282 18.56 -19.92 -7.39
CA LEU A 282 18.99 -19.63 -6.03
C LEU A 282 20.15 -20.53 -5.56
N GLN A 283 20.60 -21.52 -6.36
CA GLN A 283 21.62 -22.52 -5.96
C GLN A 283 22.89 -21.89 -5.37
N GLY A 284 23.34 -20.74 -5.91
CA GLY A 284 24.50 -20.02 -5.38
C GLY A 284 24.30 -19.53 -3.95
N ARG A 285 23.07 -19.18 -3.59
CA ARG A 285 22.68 -18.76 -2.23
C ARG A 285 22.40 -19.92 -1.29
N LEU A 286 22.08 -21.11 -1.80
CA LEU A 286 21.79 -22.29 -1.00
C LEU A 286 23.06 -22.96 -0.47
N LYS A 287 24.20 -22.81 -1.16
CA LYS A 287 25.50 -23.39 -0.74
C LYS A 287 25.95 -22.88 0.63
N ALA A 288 26.86 -23.64 1.26
CA ALA A 288 27.49 -23.24 2.50
C ALA A 288 28.16 -21.85 2.36
N GLN A 289 28.00 -21.02 3.37
CA GLN A 289 28.63 -19.70 3.48
C GLN A 289 29.51 -19.66 4.74
N SER A 290 30.26 -18.55 4.96
CA SER A 290 31.16 -18.43 6.11
C SER A 290 30.46 -18.59 7.47
N ASP A 291 29.21 -18.20 7.54
CA ASP A 291 28.39 -18.06 8.75
C ASP A 291 27.27 -19.09 8.87
N ARG A 292 27.02 -19.92 7.82
CA ARG A 292 26.04 -21.01 7.88
C ARG A 292 26.40 -22.20 6.98
N PRO A 293 25.97 -23.43 7.36
CA PRO A 293 26.04 -24.59 6.50
C PRO A 293 25.17 -24.47 5.25
N GLU A 294 25.31 -25.42 4.33
CA GLU A 294 24.46 -25.53 3.16
C GLU A 294 22.99 -25.71 3.56
N ILE A 295 22.08 -25.02 2.87
CA ILE A 295 20.63 -25.15 3.08
C ILE A 295 20.15 -26.44 2.40
N GLN A 296 19.57 -27.31 3.18
CA GLN A 296 18.94 -28.54 2.67
C GLN A 296 17.60 -28.24 2.03
N ILE A 297 17.39 -28.68 0.80
CA ILE A 297 16.11 -28.54 0.10
C ILE A 297 15.36 -29.89 0.16
N VAL A 298 14.22 -29.89 0.82
CA VAL A 298 13.30 -31.03 0.90
C VAL A 298 12.16 -30.80 -0.09
N ARG A 299 12.03 -31.72 -1.06
CA ARG A 299 10.95 -31.68 -2.05
C ARG A 299 9.89 -32.72 -1.65
N ASP A 300 8.75 -32.26 -1.16
CA ASP A 300 7.58 -33.05 -0.79
C ASP A 300 6.48 -32.81 -1.83
N TYR A 301 6.74 -33.28 -3.06
CA TYR A 301 5.85 -33.04 -4.19
C TYR A 301 4.75 -34.09 -4.23
N GLY A 302 3.49 -33.65 -4.11
CA GLY A 302 2.32 -34.46 -4.33
C GLY A 302 2.00 -34.65 -5.81
N GLU A 303 1.06 -35.53 -6.12
CA GLU A 303 0.53 -35.67 -7.47
C GLU A 303 -0.32 -34.41 -7.80
N VAL A 304 0.21 -33.56 -8.67
CA VAL A 304 -0.45 -32.35 -9.15
C VAL A 304 -0.41 -32.38 -10.66
N SER A 305 -1.56 -32.21 -11.31
CA SER A 305 -1.65 -32.04 -12.77
C SER A 305 -1.09 -30.67 -13.18
N GLU A 306 -0.93 -30.47 -14.50
CA GLU A 306 -0.60 -29.15 -15.03
C GLU A 306 -1.61 -28.09 -14.53
N VAL A 307 -1.11 -26.89 -14.27
CA VAL A 307 -1.87 -25.78 -13.70
C VAL A 307 -1.90 -24.61 -14.69
N GLU A 308 -3.10 -24.16 -15.02
CA GLU A 308 -3.28 -22.97 -15.84
C GLU A 308 -2.97 -21.71 -15.03
N CYS A 309 -1.93 -20.99 -15.43
CA CYS A 309 -1.49 -19.77 -14.76
C CYS A 309 -0.73 -18.85 -15.73
N PHE A 310 -0.32 -17.69 -15.24
CA PHE A 310 0.66 -16.82 -15.89
C PHE A 310 2.08 -17.25 -15.44
N PRO A 311 2.86 -17.97 -16.27
CA PRO A 311 4.10 -18.62 -15.83
C PRO A 311 5.11 -17.68 -15.21
N ALA A 312 5.32 -16.51 -15.84
CA ALA A 312 6.23 -15.48 -15.34
C ALA A 312 5.87 -14.97 -13.93
N GLN A 313 4.60 -14.76 -13.72
CA GLN A 313 4.10 -14.21 -12.47
C GLN A 313 4.21 -15.25 -11.34
N ILE A 314 3.87 -16.50 -11.62
CA ILE A 314 4.03 -17.58 -10.63
C ILE A 314 5.51 -17.84 -10.32
N ASN A 315 6.40 -17.78 -11.31
CA ASN A 315 7.84 -17.86 -11.10
C ASN A 315 8.34 -16.70 -10.21
N GLN A 316 7.80 -15.50 -10.38
CA GLN A 316 8.10 -14.37 -9.53
C GLN A 316 7.64 -14.60 -8.08
N VAL A 317 6.46 -15.18 -7.86
CA VAL A 317 6.00 -15.56 -6.52
C VAL A 317 6.98 -16.54 -5.87
N PHE A 318 7.35 -17.62 -6.59
CA PHE A 318 8.30 -18.60 -6.06
C PHE A 318 9.66 -17.99 -5.75
N LEU A 319 10.18 -17.14 -6.63
CA LEU A 319 11.45 -16.45 -6.39
C LEU A 319 11.39 -15.57 -5.14
N ASN A 320 10.31 -14.80 -4.97
CA ASN A 320 10.14 -13.93 -3.81
C ASN A 320 10.05 -14.73 -2.51
N LEU A 321 9.23 -15.77 -2.48
CA LEU A 321 9.01 -16.58 -1.28
C LEU A 321 10.26 -17.41 -0.91
N LEU A 322 10.89 -18.07 -1.88
CA LEU A 322 12.13 -18.84 -1.67
C LEU A 322 13.30 -17.93 -1.28
N SER A 323 13.41 -16.75 -1.88
CA SER A 323 14.42 -15.78 -1.50
C SER A 323 14.23 -15.26 -0.07
N ASN A 324 12.97 -15.05 0.36
CA ASN A 324 12.67 -14.66 1.73
C ASN A 324 12.97 -15.79 2.73
N ALA A 325 12.71 -17.05 2.37
CA ALA A 325 13.10 -18.21 3.18
C ALA A 325 14.62 -18.31 3.38
N VAL A 326 15.40 -18.07 2.30
CA VAL A 326 16.86 -18.01 2.38
C VAL A 326 17.31 -16.85 3.28
N ASP A 327 16.72 -15.66 3.12
CA ASP A 327 17.05 -14.49 3.94
C ASP A 327 16.74 -14.73 5.44
N ALA A 328 15.63 -15.40 5.76
CA ALA A 328 15.27 -15.76 7.13
C ALA A 328 16.26 -16.77 7.75
N ILE A 329 16.78 -17.67 6.94
CA ILE A 329 17.83 -18.61 7.33
C ILE A 329 19.18 -17.90 7.52
N ASP A 330 19.52 -16.94 6.64
CA ASP A 330 20.76 -16.16 6.72
C ASP A 330 20.83 -15.26 7.98
N LEU A 331 19.70 -14.94 8.60
CA LEU A 331 19.64 -14.15 9.84
C LEU A 331 19.91 -14.97 11.11
N GLU A 332 19.93 -16.30 11.02
CA GLU A 332 20.05 -17.20 12.16
C GLU A 332 21.50 -17.56 12.52
N ASN A 333 21.74 -17.81 13.81
CA ASN A 333 23.03 -18.32 14.29
C ASN A 333 23.01 -19.86 14.34
N TRP A 334 23.39 -20.48 13.24
CA TRP A 334 23.37 -21.94 13.08
C TRP A 334 24.35 -22.69 13.96
N SER A 335 25.37 -22.01 14.53
CA SER A 335 26.31 -22.64 15.48
C SER A 335 25.67 -23.04 16.80
N GLN A 336 24.50 -22.48 17.12
CA GLN A 336 23.75 -22.74 18.35
C GLN A 336 22.52 -23.63 18.15
N ARG A 337 22.19 -23.99 16.89
CA ARG A 337 21.04 -24.83 16.58
C ARG A 337 21.45 -26.28 16.37
N SER A 338 20.62 -27.20 16.87
CA SER A 338 20.80 -28.65 16.68
C SER A 338 20.34 -29.14 15.31
N GLN A 339 19.58 -28.34 14.57
CA GLN A 339 19.04 -28.67 13.24
C GLN A 339 19.86 -28.00 12.16
N SER A 340 19.94 -28.61 10.98
CA SER A 340 20.50 -28.01 9.79
C SER A 340 19.52 -27.01 9.16
N PRO A 341 20.03 -25.93 8.50
CA PRO A 341 19.17 -25.03 7.73
C PRO A 341 18.42 -25.80 6.64
N THR A 342 17.10 -25.64 6.61
CA THR A 342 16.25 -26.45 5.73
C THR A 342 15.12 -25.60 5.15
N ILE A 343 14.88 -25.74 3.85
CA ILE A 343 13.68 -25.26 3.18
C ILE A 343 12.94 -26.49 2.64
N CYS A 344 11.68 -26.65 3.03
CA CYS A 344 10.81 -27.70 2.50
C CYS A 344 9.78 -27.08 1.57
N VAL A 345 9.70 -27.59 0.34
CA VAL A 345 8.67 -27.21 -0.63
C VAL A 345 7.72 -28.36 -0.79
N ARG A 346 6.47 -28.13 -0.40
CA ARG A 346 5.40 -29.13 -0.47
C ARG A 346 4.34 -28.71 -1.45
N THR A 347 3.89 -29.63 -2.30
CA THR A 347 2.74 -29.40 -3.18
C THR A 347 1.66 -30.44 -2.90
N LYS A 348 0.41 -30.05 -3.00
CA LYS A 348 -0.73 -30.94 -2.77
C LYS A 348 -1.96 -30.44 -3.54
N ALA A 349 -2.59 -31.34 -4.29
CA ALA A 349 -3.94 -31.10 -4.79
C ALA A 349 -4.93 -31.09 -3.62
N ILE A 350 -5.79 -30.06 -3.56
CA ILE A 350 -6.83 -29.94 -2.53
C ILE A 350 -8.21 -29.98 -3.16
N SER A 351 -9.22 -30.25 -2.33
CA SER A 351 -10.62 -30.31 -2.79
C SER A 351 -11.04 -28.97 -3.42
N GLY A 352 -11.81 -29.01 -4.51
CA GLY A 352 -12.30 -27.82 -5.20
C GLY A 352 -11.44 -27.37 -6.37
N ASP A 353 -10.72 -28.28 -7.02
CA ASP A 353 -9.94 -28.02 -8.22
C ASP A 353 -8.83 -26.97 -8.02
N ARG A 354 -8.14 -27.06 -6.86
CA ARG A 354 -7.07 -26.17 -6.45
C ARG A 354 -5.80 -26.93 -6.09
N VAL A 355 -4.67 -26.28 -6.24
CA VAL A 355 -3.36 -26.74 -5.77
C VAL A 355 -2.89 -25.85 -4.62
N ARG A 356 -2.30 -26.46 -3.60
CA ARG A 356 -1.60 -25.80 -2.50
C ARG A 356 -0.11 -26.02 -2.66
N ILE A 357 0.64 -24.94 -2.57
CA ILE A 357 2.10 -24.93 -2.54
C ILE A 357 2.50 -24.31 -1.19
N SER A 358 3.24 -25.06 -0.37
CA SER A 358 3.79 -24.59 0.90
C SER A 358 5.31 -24.48 0.80
N ILE A 359 5.84 -23.30 1.13
CA ILE A 359 7.28 -23.05 1.28
C ILE A 359 7.54 -22.85 2.75
N ILE A 360 8.27 -23.79 3.35
CA ILE A 360 8.51 -23.91 4.79
C ILE A 360 10.00 -23.73 5.03
N ASP A 361 10.38 -22.76 5.87
CA ASP A 361 11.75 -22.55 6.34
C ASP A 361 11.84 -22.78 7.85
N ASN A 362 13.03 -23.14 8.33
CA ASN A 362 13.34 -23.22 9.75
C ASN A 362 14.24 -22.04 10.20
N GLY A 363 14.10 -20.89 9.55
CA GLY A 363 14.84 -19.67 9.83
C GLY A 363 14.38 -18.92 11.09
N SER A 364 14.57 -17.61 11.10
CA SER A 364 14.28 -16.72 12.24
C SER A 364 12.79 -16.59 12.58
N GLY A 365 11.90 -16.98 11.66
CA GLY A 365 10.49 -16.70 11.80
C GLY A 365 10.16 -15.20 11.74
N ILE A 366 8.92 -14.83 12.04
CA ILE A 366 8.40 -13.47 11.94
C ILE A 366 7.72 -13.11 13.27
N ASP A 367 8.11 -12.01 13.87
CA ASP A 367 7.51 -11.51 15.12
C ASP A 367 6.13 -10.87 14.90
N GLU A 368 5.29 -10.82 15.94
CA GLU A 368 3.92 -10.29 15.86
C GLU A 368 3.82 -8.87 15.28
N PRO A 369 4.68 -7.89 15.64
CA PRO A 369 4.61 -6.55 15.05
C PRO A 369 4.87 -6.55 13.54
N THR A 370 5.80 -7.38 13.07
CA THR A 370 6.13 -7.55 11.64
C THR A 370 5.02 -8.27 10.89
N GLN A 371 4.37 -9.27 11.51
CA GLN A 371 3.24 -9.99 10.92
C GLN A 371 2.08 -9.07 10.54
N ALA A 372 1.79 -8.04 11.35
CA ALA A 372 0.70 -7.10 11.12
C ALA A 372 0.89 -6.24 9.84
N GLN A 373 2.14 -6.10 9.36
CA GLN A 373 2.50 -5.25 8.23
C GLN A 373 3.14 -6.02 7.07
N LEU A 374 3.08 -7.36 7.12
CA LEU A 374 3.84 -8.24 6.23
C LEU A 374 3.55 -8.03 4.74
N PHE A 375 2.32 -7.69 4.40
CA PHE A 375 1.87 -7.43 3.03
C PHE A 375 1.78 -5.93 2.69
N ASP A 376 2.13 -5.04 3.65
CA ASP A 376 2.10 -3.61 3.38
C ASP A 376 3.18 -3.22 2.36
N PRO A 377 2.85 -2.38 1.38
CA PRO A 377 3.82 -1.93 0.40
C PRO A 377 5.00 -1.20 1.07
N PHE A 378 6.21 -1.49 0.58
CA PHE A 378 7.48 -0.92 1.06
C PHE A 378 7.89 -1.34 2.49
N PHE A 379 7.10 -2.14 3.17
CA PHE A 379 7.50 -2.67 4.47
C PHE A 379 8.62 -3.70 4.33
N THR A 380 9.70 -3.52 5.05
CA THR A 380 10.86 -4.43 5.06
C THR A 380 11.63 -4.34 6.36
N THR A 381 12.04 -5.48 6.88
CA THR A 381 12.97 -5.60 8.01
C THR A 381 14.44 -5.62 7.58
N LYS A 382 14.70 -5.65 6.26
CA LYS A 382 16.06 -5.70 5.70
C LYS A 382 16.71 -4.31 5.72
N PRO A 383 18.06 -4.23 5.82
CA PRO A 383 18.80 -2.97 5.77
C PRO A 383 18.49 -2.17 4.50
N VAL A 384 18.60 -0.84 4.59
CA VAL A 384 18.37 0.08 3.47
C VAL A 384 19.18 -0.34 2.24
N GLY A 385 18.52 -0.51 1.11
CA GLY A 385 19.12 -0.93 -0.16
C GLY A 385 19.19 -2.45 -0.39
N LYS A 386 18.88 -3.30 0.61
CA LYS A 386 18.82 -4.76 0.47
C LYS A 386 17.41 -5.33 0.35
N GLY A 387 16.40 -4.57 0.74
CA GLY A 387 14.99 -4.94 0.60
C GLY A 387 14.17 -3.83 -0.04
N THR A 388 13.33 -4.17 -1.01
CA THR A 388 12.40 -3.22 -1.65
C THR A 388 11.08 -3.10 -0.89
N GLY A 389 10.76 -4.07 -0.01
CA GLY A 389 9.47 -4.17 0.68
C GLY A 389 8.28 -4.44 -0.25
N LEU A 390 8.52 -4.84 -1.50
CA LEU A 390 7.47 -5.08 -2.50
C LEU A 390 7.27 -6.55 -2.82
N GLY A 391 8.20 -7.42 -2.46
CA GLY A 391 8.17 -8.84 -2.86
C GLY A 391 6.90 -9.54 -2.39
N LEU A 392 6.53 -9.43 -1.12
CA LEU A 392 5.34 -10.07 -0.57
C LEU A 392 4.05 -9.39 -1.03
N THR A 393 4.02 -8.07 -1.13
CA THR A 393 2.88 -7.32 -1.67
C THR A 393 2.60 -7.73 -3.12
N THR A 394 3.65 -7.80 -3.96
CA THR A 394 3.53 -8.27 -5.35
C THR A 394 3.09 -9.73 -5.42
N SER A 395 3.64 -10.60 -4.56
CA SER A 395 3.22 -12.01 -4.51
C SER A 395 1.74 -12.14 -4.12
N HIS A 396 1.27 -11.36 -3.17
CA HIS A 396 -0.14 -11.31 -2.78
C HIS A 396 -1.03 -10.86 -3.95
N GLN A 397 -0.65 -9.79 -4.64
CA GLN A 397 -1.36 -9.30 -5.83
C GLN A 397 -1.44 -10.36 -6.93
N ILE A 398 -0.31 -10.99 -7.26
CA ILE A 398 -0.26 -12.04 -8.29
C ILE A 398 -1.18 -13.20 -7.93
N VAL A 399 -1.08 -13.70 -6.70
CA VAL A 399 -1.84 -14.88 -6.27
C VAL A 399 -3.33 -14.55 -6.14
N VAL A 400 -3.68 -13.46 -5.45
CA VAL A 400 -5.08 -13.16 -5.10
C VAL A 400 -5.81 -12.48 -6.25
N GLU A 401 -5.23 -11.43 -6.85
CA GLU A 401 -5.95 -10.64 -7.84
C GLU A 401 -5.90 -11.26 -9.24
N GLN A 402 -4.72 -11.79 -9.65
CA GLN A 402 -4.53 -12.27 -11.02
C GLN A 402 -4.85 -13.76 -11.17
N HIS A 403 -4.59 -14.58 -10.14
CA HIS A 403 -4.86 -16.02 -10.17
C HIS A 403 -6.08 -16.43 -9.33
N ARG A 404 -6.79 -15.48 -8.69
CA ARG A 404 -7.95 -15.76 -7.82
C ARG A 404 -7.64 -16.79 -6.74
N GLY A 405 -6.41 -16.77 -6.31
CA GLY A 405 -5.85 -17.64 -5.30
C GLY A 405 -5.97 -17.08 -3.89
N ASP A 406 -5.19 -17.67 -3.00
CA ASP A 406 -5.03 -17.20 -1.63
C ASP A 406 -3.56 -17.34 -1.22
N LEU A 407 -3.02 -16.34 -0.53
CA LEU A 407 -1.66 -16.35 0.01
C LEU A 407 -1.73 -16.12 1.51
N ARG A 408 -1.41 -17.16 2.26
CA ARG A 408 -1.38 -17.17 3.73
C ARG A 408 0.00 -17.48 4.25
N TYR A 409 0.22 -17.21 5.52
CA TYR A 409 1.43 -17.61 6.22
C TYR A 409 1.11 -18.14 7.63
N VAL A 410 2.00 -18.96 8.14
CA VAL A 410 2.07 -19.40 9.54
C VAL A 410 3.51 -19.21 9.97
N SER A 411 3.76 -18.45 11.04
CA SER A 411 5.12 -18.20 11.48
C SER A 411 5.18 -18.02 12.99
N THR A 412 6.24 -18.56 13.58
CA THR A 412 6.59 -18.40 14.99
C THR A 412 8.02 -17.85 15.07
N SER A 413 8.21 -16.77 15.80
CA SER A 413 9.53 -16.17 16.00
C SER A 413 10.50 -17.20 16.58
N GLY A 414 11.65 -17.39 15.92
CA GLY A 414 12.67 -18.36 16.30
C GLY A 414 12.42 -19.81 15.85
N GLU A 415 11.29 -20.15 15.24
CA GLU A 415 10.99 -21.50 14.79
C GLU A 415 10.94 -21.65 13.26
N GLY A 416 10.71 -20.53 12.55
CA GLY A 416 10.62 -20.47 11.09
C GLY A 416 9.27 -20.00 10.58
N SER A 417 9.07 -20.12 9.26
CA SER A 417 7.83 -19.68 8.60
C SER A 417 7.35 -20.69 7.56
N GLU A 418 6.05 -20.77 7.36
CA GLU A 418 5.40 -21.44 6.25
C GLU A 418 4.59 -20.42 5.46
N PHE A 419 4.90 -20.22 4.19
CA PHE A 419 4.08 -19.49 3.24
C PHE A 419 3.26 -20.47 2.40
N ILE A 420 1.95 -20.25 2.34
CA ILE A 420 0.98 -21.13 1.72
C ILE A 420 0.33 -20.40 0.55
N VAL A 421 0.57 -20.88 -0.66
CA VAL A 421 -0.05 -20.39 -1.90
C VAL A 421 -1.11 -21.39 -2.33
N GLU A 422 -2.33 -20.93 -2.57
CA GLU A 422 -3.41 -21.75 -3.12
C GLU A 422 -3.94 -21.11 -4.40
N ILE A 423 -3.85 -21.81 -5.53
CA ILE A 423 -4.39 -21.34 -6.81
C ILE A 423 -5.28 -22.41 -7.45
N PRO A 424 -6.26 -22.02 -8.27
CA PRO A 424 -7.07 -22.95 -9.06
C PRO A 424 -6.21 -23.70 -10.06
N LEU A 425 -6.53 -24.96 -10.34
CA LEU A 425 -5.88 -25.75 -11.41
C LEU A 425 -6.22 -25.20 -12.80
N GLN A 426 -7.42 -24.66 -12.97
CA GLN A 426 -7.85 -24.03 -14.20
C GLN A 426 -8.24 -22.56 -13.92
N GLN A 427 -7.79 -21.66 -14.75
CA GLN A 427 -8.23 -20.27 -14.67
C GLN A 427 -9.57 -20.13 -15.40
N PRO A 428 -10.57 -19.46 -14.81
CA PRO A 428 -11.81 -19.20 -15.50
C PRO A 428 -11.52 -18.36 -16.74
N HIS A 429 -11.73 -18.91 -17.92
CA HIS A 429 -11.66 -18.16 -19.16
C HIS A 429 -12.63 -16.99 -19.05
N SER A 430 -12.12 -15.76 -19.10
CA SER A 430 -12.96 -14.59 -19.28
C SER A 430 -13.60 -14.74 -20.67
N ASP A 431 -14.88 -15.13 -20.66
CA ASP A 431 -15.68 -15.15 -21.88
C ASP A 431 -15.73 -13.71 -22.42
N PRO A 432 -15.16 -13.39 -23.60
CA PRO A 432 -15.15 -12.02 -24.11
C PRO A 432 -16.54 -11.52 -24.50
N LYS A 433 -17.63 -12.26 -24.18
CA LYS A 433 -19.01 -11.96 -24.54
C LYS A 433 -19.89 -11.41 -23.43
N LEU A 434 -19.40 -11.22 -22.19
CA LEU A 434 -20.11 -10.36 -21.24
C LEU A 434 -19.64 -8.91 -21.44
N GLY A 435 -19.94 -8.44 -22.65
CA GLY A 435 -19.89 -7.03 -23.00
C GLY A 435 -20.80 -6.26 -22.06
N LEU A 436 -20.27 -5.19 -21.55
CA LEU A 436 -20.92 -4.06 -20.95
C LEU A 436 -22.34 -3.87 -21.49
N ASP A 437 -23.34 -4.34 -20.77
CA ASP A 437 -24.71 -3.90 -20.94
C ASP A 437 -24.82 -2.45 -20.46
N ARG A 438 -24.45 -1.53 -21.36
CA ARG A 438 -24.63 -0.07 -21.22
C ARG A 438 -26.05 0.35 -21.58
N SER A 439 -27.06 -0.43 -21.26
CA SER A 439 -28.45 -0.09 -21.51
C SER A 439 -29.24 0.06 -20.21
N ASN A 440 -28.83 0.97 -19.31
CA ASN A 440 -29.74 1.57 -18.33
C ASN A 440 -29.14 2.82 -17.66
N CYS A 441 -28.76 3.80 -18.47
CA CYS A 441 -28.77 5.20 -18.07
C CYS A 441 -29.67 5.92 -19.08
N GLN A 442 -30.96 5.88 -18.84
CA GLN A 442 -31.90 6.75 -19.53
C GLN A 442 -31.62 8.20 -19.16
N ASP A 443 -31.31 8.94 -20.21
CA ASP A 443 -31.26 10.38 -20.30
C ASP A 443 -32.38 11.08 -19.51
N THR A 444 -32.00 11.88 -18.54
CA THR A 444 -32.71 13.07 -18.17
C THR A 444 -31.90 14.27 -18.65
N GLN A 445 -32.09 14.61 -19.90
CA GLN A 445 -31.69 15.94 -20.40
C GLN A 445 -32.61 17.01 -19.83
N PRO A 446 -32.11 18.13 -19.33
CA PRO A 446 -32.91 19.33 -19.11
C PRO A 446 -33.16 19.96 -20.49
N SER A 447 -34.44 20.30 -20.74
CA SER A 447 -34.91 21.01 -21.94
C SER A 447 -34.20 22.34 -22.11
N GLU A 448 -33.41 22.48 -23.16
CA GLU A 448 -33.00 23.76 -23.69
C GLU A 448 -34.21 24.44 -24.33
N ALA A 449 -34.65 25.53 -23.72
CA ALA A 449 -35.55 26.50 -24.32
C ALA A 449 -34.82 27.22 -25.46
N ALA A 450 -35.36 27.12 -26.65
CA ALA A 450 -34.92 27.78 -27.86
C ALA A 450 -34.82 29.30 -27.65
N TYR A 451 -33.63 29.84 -27.91
CA TYR A 451 -33.43 31.27 -28.14
C TYR A 451 -33.20 31.48 -29.64
N GLU A 452 -34.22 31.99 -30.32
CA GLU A 452 -34.11 32.48 -31.68
C GLU A 452 -33.41 33.87 -31.67
N PRO A 453 -32.39 34.10 -32.50
CA PRO A 453 -31.89 35.44 -32.71
C PRO A 453 -32.70 36.16 -33.81
N ASP A 454 -33.34 37.20 -33.44
CA ASP A 454 -34.02 38.12 -34.34
C ASP A 454 -32.98 38.90 -35.19
N SER A 455 -33.07 38.70 -36.50
CA SER A 455 -32.28 39.42 -37.51
C SER A 455 -33.09 40.68 -37.91
N ARG A 456 -32.65 41.89 -37.50
CA ARG A 456 -32.86 43.14 -38.29
C ARG A 456 -32.13 44.32 -37.67
N ALA A 457 -31.35 44.94 -38.58
CA ALA A 457 -30.78 46.26 -38.60
C ALA A 457 -29.43 46.44 -37.94
#